data_68aa4f3b272e96480d6ce05ed2de2e04
#
_entry.id   68aa4f3b272e96480d6ce05ed2de2e04
#
_cell.length_a   1.000
_cell.length_b   1.000
_cell.length_c   1.000
_cell.angle_alpha   90.00
_cell.angle_beta   90.00
_cell.angle_gamma   90.00
#
_symmetry.space_group_name_H-M   'P 1'
#
loop_
_entity.id
_entity.type
_entity.pdbx_description
1 polymer ?
#
loop_
_entity_poly.entity_id
_entity_poly.type
_entity_poly.pdbx_seq_one_letter_code
_entity_poly.pdbx_strand_id
1 'polypeptide(L)'
;YTGEDTLSLHDALPISVEDFSRVLKAGADKVSINSSAVSNPQLISDAAKKFGAQCVVLSIDVKRVEGKFMVFVKGGRENTGLDAIEWAKKGEELGAGELVVNSMDSDGVKNGFDKELLEAISKVVTIPIIASGGAGNMEHFKDVFEVKGVDAGLAASIFHFGEVEIPELKKYLKEQGVAVRL
;
A
#
# COMPACT_ATOMS: atom_id res chain seq x y z
N TYR A 1 -1.77 28.17 -2.28
CA TYR A 1 -0.34 27.90 -2.07
C TYR A 1 0.41 28.44 -3.27
N THR A 2 0.87 29.66 -3.15
CA THR A 2 1.87 30.27 -4.04
C THR A 2 3.16 30.21 -3.26
N GLY A 3 4.00 29.26 -3.52
CA GLY A 3 5.29 29.16 -2.89
C GLY A 3 6.25 28.44 -3.81
N GLU A 4 7.42 29.00 -3.94
CA GLU A 4 8.56 28.43 -4.63
C GLU A 4 9.13 27.17 -3.95
N ASP A 5 8.39 26.61 -2.98
CA ASP A 5 8.69 25.37 -2.28
C ASP A 5 7.80 24.23 -2.81
N THR A 6 7.82 23.97 -4.10
CA THR A 6 7.44 22.67 -4.60
C THR A 6 8.51 21.68 -4.16
N LEU A 7 8.33 21.12 -2.95
CA LEU A 7 9.05 19.92 -2.56
C LEU A 7 8.85 18.89 -3.69
N SER A 8 9.92 18.56 -4.39
CA SER A 8 9.93 17.47 -5.33
C SER A 8 9.40 16.23 -4.60
N LEU A 9 8.52 15.45 -5.23
CA LEU A 9 8.06 14.17 -4.67
C LEU A 9 9.24 13.27 -4.25
N HIS A 10 10.42 13.47 -4.85
CA HIS A 10 11.65 12.80 -4.48
C HIS A 10 12.19 13.23 -3.11
N ASP A 11 11.96 14.48 -2.70
CA ASP A 11 12.42 15.03 -1.42
C ASP A 11 11.46 14.67 -0.27
N ALA A 12 10.26 14.19 -0.59
CA ALA A 12 9.22 13.84 0.38
C ALA A 12 9.25 12.37 0.81
N LEU A 13 9.99 11.49 0.10
CA LEU A 13 10.02 10.06 0.41
C LEU A 13 11.06 9.75 1.48
N PRO A 14 10.68 9.07 2.57
CA PRO A 14 11.63 8.65 3.60
C PRO A 14 12.68 7.70 3.01
N ILE A 15 13.94 8.08 3.10
CA ILE A 15 15.10 7.29 2.64
C ILE A 15 16.04 6.90 3.78
N SER A 16 15.78 7.39 4.99
CA SER A 16 16.60 7.17 6.18
C SER A 16 15.75 7.03 7.44
N VAL A 17 16.34 6.48 8.49
CA VAL A 17 15.73 6.40 9.84
C VAL A 17 15.49 7.80 10.43
N GLU A 18 16.28 8.78 10.06
CA GLU A 18 16.13 10.18 10.45
C GLU A 18 14.89 10.80 9.82
N ASP A 19 14.57 10.46 8.57
CA ASP A 19 13.32 10.87 7.91
C ASP A 19 12.11 10.29 8.59
N PHE A 20 12.14 9.02 8.99
CA PHE A 20 11.08 8.41 9.82
C PHE A 20 10.87 9.23 11.09
N SER A 21 11.95 9.55 11.82
CA SER A 21 11.87 10.35 13.04
C SER A 21 11.23 11.72 12.78
N ARG A 22 11.59 12.38 11.68
CA ARG A 22 11.05 13.69 11.32
C ARG A 22 9.55 13.63 11.03
N VAL A 23 9.12 12.64 10.24
CA VAL A 23 7.71 12.45 9.84
C VAL A 23 6.85 12.09 11.05
N LEU A 24 7.29 11.14 11.89
CA LEU A 24 6.57 10.74 13.10
C LEU A 24 6.47 11.88 14.12
N LYS A 25 7.55 12.67 14.32
CA LYS A 25 7.53 13.86 15.19
C LYS A 25 6.60 14.96 14.66
N ALA A 26 6.37 15.02 13.36
CA ALA A 26 5.43 15.95 12.74
C ALA A 26 3.97 15.52 12.91
N GLY A 27 3.70 14.36 13.52
CA GLY A 27 2.36 13.90 13.87
C GLY A 27 1.83 12.76 13.00
N ALA A 28 2.65 12.15 12.15
CA ALA A 28 2.24 10.95 11.44
C ALA A 28 2.24 9.73 12.38
N ASP A 29 1.25 8.85 12.25
CA ASP A 29 1.19 7.58 12.98
C ASP A 29 2.05 6.50 12.33
N LYS A 30 2.18 6.55 11.00
CA LYS A 30 2.88 5.55 10.19
C LYS A 30 3.68 6.22 9.08
N VAL A 31 4.69 5.52 8.60
CA VAL A 31 5.55 5.97 7.50
C VAL A 31 5.60 4.87 6.45
N SER A 32 5.22 5.22 5.22
CA SER A 32 5.25 4.31 4.08
C SER A 32 6.54 4.47 3.27
N ILE A 33 7.16 3.35 2.94
CA ILE A 33 8.37 3.26 2.11
C ILE A 33 8.19 2.27 0.97
N ASN A 34 8.73 2.58 -0.19
CA ASN A 34 8.69 1.74 -1.40
C ASN A 34 10.11 1.61 -2.00
N SER A 35 10.48 2.47 -2.94
CA SER A 35 11.77 2.41 -3.64
C SER A 35 12.99 2.44 -2.71
N SER A 36 12.91 3.18 -1.61
CA SER A 36 13.96 3.22 -0.59
C SER A 36 14.17 1.87 0.10
N ALA A 37 13.08 1.13 0.36
CA ALA A 37 13.14 -0.20 0.95
C ALA A 37 13.76 -1.23 -0.03
N VAL A 38 13.46 -1.12 -1.32
CA VAL A 38 14.08 -1.98 -2.35
C VAL A 38 15.58 -1.71 -2.46
N SER A 39 15.97 -0.41 -2.46
CA SER A 39 17.38 -0.01 -2.55
C SER A 39 18.17 -0.34 -1.29
N ASN A 40 17.56 -0.25 -0.12
CA ASN A 40 18.14 -0.57 1.18
C ASN A 40 17.14 -1.29 2.08
N PRO A 41 17.01 -2.61 1.99
CA PRO A 41 16.08 -3.39 2.81
C PRO A 41 16.32 -3.27 4.32
N GLN A 42 17.56 -2.97 4.73
CA GLN A 42 17.91 -2.78 6.14
C GLN A 42 17.15 -1.61 6.78
N LEU A 43 16.72 -0.63 6.00
CA LEU A 43 15.92 0.50 6.46
C LEU A 43 14.62 0.05 7.16
N ILE A 44 13.98 -1.03 6.66
CA ILE A 44 12.77 -1.62 7.29
C ILE A 44 13.11 -2.07 8.73
N SER A 45 14.19 -2.84 8.89
CA SER A 45 14.60 -3.38 10.20
C SER A 45 15.03 -2.28 11.17
N ASP A 46 15.76 -1.31 10.68
CA ASP A 46 16.28 -0.22 11.53
C ASP A 46 15.13 0.70 12.00
N ALA A 47 14.17 0.99 11.10
CA ALA A 47 12.97 1.73 11.46
C ALA A 47 12.08 0.95 12.44
N ALA A 48 11.85 -0.34 12.19
CA ALA A 48 11.05 -1.19 13.07
C ALA A 48 11.66 -1.33 14.46
N LYS A 49 12.98 -1.49 14.57
CA LYS A 49 13.68 -1.53 15.87
C LYS A 49 13.58 -0.23 16.65
N LYS A 50 13.62 0.91 15.96
CA LYS A 50 13.65 2.22 16.61
C LYS A 50 12.25 2.74 16.97
N PHE A 51 11.25 2.49 16.13
CA PHE A 51 9.91 3.09 16.26
C PHE A 51 8.79 2.06 16.48
N GLY A 52 9.08 0.78 16.34
CA GLY A 52 8.11 -0.31 16.35
C GLY A 52 7.60 -0.65 14.94
N ALA A 53 7.33 -1.92 14.71
CA ALA A 53 6.81 -2.43 13.43
C ALA A 53 5.53 -1.70 12.98
N GLN A 54 4.64 -1.37 13.91
CA GLN A 54 3.38 -0.68 13.65
C GLN A 54 3.53 0.69 12.96
N CYS A 55 4.71 1.30 13.01
CA CYS A 55 5.00 2.56 12.32
C CYS A 55 5.54 2.36 10.90
N VAL A 56 5.87 1.13 10.49
CA VAL A 56 6.53 0.83 9.21
C VAL A 56 5.55 0.20 8.25
N VAL A 57 5.22 0.90 7.18
CA VAL A 57 4.39 0.41 6.09
C VAL A 57 5.27 0.16 4.86
N LEU A 58 5.31 -1.06 4.36
CA LEU A 58 5.98 -1.38 3.10
C LEU A 58 4.96 -1.28 1.95
N SER A 59 5.16 -0.31 1.08
CA SER A 59 4.39 -0.18 -0.16
C SER A 59 5.09 -0.93 -1.29
N ILE A 60 4.31 -1.68 -2.07
CA ILE A 60 4.81 -2.51 -3.17
C ILE A 60 3.99 -2.21 -4.42
N ASP A 61 4.61 -1.60 -5.44
CA ASP A 61 4.01 -1.48 -6.76
C ASP A 61 4.27 -2.76 -7.54
N VAL A 62 3.19 -3.43 -7.97
CA VAL A 62 3.24 -4.74 -8.59
C VAL A 62 2.67 -4.68 -10.00
N LYS A 63 3.37 -5.29 -10.94
CA LYS A 63 2.91 -5.48 -12.32
C LYS A 63 3.15 -6.91 -12.78
N ARG A 64 2.25 -7.46 -13.58
CA ARG A 64 2.46 -8.75 -14.23
C ARG A 64 3.43 -8.60 -15.40
N VAL A 65 4.50 -9.42 -15.37
CA VAL A 65 5.47 -9.55 -16.45
C VAL A 65 5.62 -11.04 -16.72
N GLU A 66 5.29 -11.47 -17.93
CA GLU A 66 5.37 -12.90 -18.33
C GLU A 66 4.67 -13.85 -17.35
N GLY A 67 3.50 -13.44 -16.83
CA GLY A 67 2.69 -14.21 -15.90
C GLY A 67 3.18 -14.22 -14.44
N LYS A 68 4.22 -13.46 -14.09
CA LYS A 68 4.75 -13.30 -12.73
C LYS A 68 4.42 -11.94 -12.16
N PHE A 69 4.20 -11.87 -10.86
CA PHE A 69 4.03 -10.61 -10.13
C PHE A 69 5.39 -10.01 -9.80
N MET A 70 5.77 -8.94 -10.47
CA MET A 70 7.07 -8.30 -10.34
C MET A 70 6.98 -6.97 -9.61
N VAL A 71 7.97 -6.67 -8.77
CA VAL A 71 8.07 -5.39 -8.05
C VAL A 71 8.61 -4.30 -8.98
N PHE A 72 7.93 -3.17 -8.99
CA PHE A 72 8.35 -1.96 -9.69
C PHE A 72 8.67 -0.84 -8.72
N VAL A 73 9.56 0.07 -9.12
CA VAL A 73 9.99 1.23 -8.35
C VAL A 73 9.98 2.50 -9.20
N LYS A 74 10.31 3.64 -8.59
CA LYS A 74 10.37 4.96 -9.27
C LYS A 74 9.04 5.32 -9.96
N GLY A 75 7.93 5.10 -9.25
CA GLY A 75 6.59 5.37 -9.79
C GLY A 75 6.22 4.44 -10.95
N GLY A 76 6.57 3.17 -10.83
CA GLY A 76 6.23 2.13 -11.80
C GLY A 76 7.08 2.11 -13.08
N ARG A 77 8.19 2.83 -13.11
CA ARG A 77 9.02 2.98 -14.34
C ARG A 77 10.11 1.93 -14.45
N GLU A 78 10.50 1.30 -13.36
CA GLU A 78 11.64 0.38 -13.33
C GLU A 78 11.24 -0.94 -12.72
N ASN A 79 11.40 -2.03 -13.51
CA ASN A 79 11.26 -3.39 -13.01
C ASN A 79 12.52 -3.76 -12.23
N THR A 80 12.35 -4.15 -10.98
CA THR A 80 13.47 -4.50 -10.09
C THR A 80 14.02 -5.91 -10.30
N GLY A 81 13.27 -6.76 -11.01
CA GLY A 81 13.55 -8.20 -11.10
C GLY A 81 13.15 -9.00 -9.84
N LEU A 82 12.60 -8.34 -8.81
CA LEU A 82 12.13 -9.02 -7.60
C LEU A 82 10.71 -9.58 -7.81
N ASP A 83 10.47 -10.80 -7.35
CA ASP A 83 9.13 -11.36 -7.22
C ASP A 83 8.38 -10.67 -6.08
N ALA A 84 7.15 -10.24 -6.33
CA ALA A 84 6.38 -9.46 -5.36
C ALA A 84 5.93 -10.27 -4.14
N ILE A 85 5.70 -11.57 -4.30
CA ILE A 85 5.30 -12.47 -3.20
C ILE A 85 6.48 -12.67 -2.26
N GLU A 86 7.65 -12.97 -2.82
CA GLU A 86 8.88 -13.13 -2.04
C GLU A 86 9.30 -11.81 -1.37
N TRP A 87 9.10 -10.68 -2.04
CA TRP A 87 9.41 -9.37 -1.47
C TRP A 87 8.46 -9.00 -0.32
N ALA A 88 7.16 -9.29 -0.45
CA ALA A 88 6.19 -9.08 0.64
C ALA A 88 6.57 -9.89 1.89
N LYS A 89 6.87 -11.19 1.71
CA LYS A 89 7.35 -12.06 2.79
C LYS A 89 8.62 -11.52 3.43
N LYS A 90 9.60 -11.11 2.62
CA LYS A 90 10.85 -10.52 3.09
C LYS A 90 10.63 -9.22 3.86
N GLY A 91 9.69 -8.40 3.44
CA GLY A 91 9.31 -7.17 4.13
C GLY A 91 8.79 -7.43 5.55
N GLU A 92 7.91 -8.41 5.72
CA GLU A 92 7.43 -8.83 7.04
C GLU A 92 8.56 -9.38 7.91
N GLU A 93 9.42 -10.26 7.37
CA GLU A 93 10.61 -10.79 8.08
C GLU A 93 11.55 -9.68 8.56
N LEU A 94 11.67 -8.60 7.80
CA LEU A 94 12.48 -7.43 8.15
C LEU A 94 11.82 -6.52 9.19
N GLY A 95 10.53 -6.69 9.44
CA GLY A 95 9.80 -5.98 10.48
C GLY A 95 8.81 -4.93 9.99
N ALA A 96 8.40 -4.97 8.73
CA ALA A 96 7.23 -4.20 8.30
C ALA A 96 6.00 -4.64 9.09
N GLY A 97 5.20 -3.71 9.57
CA GLY A 97 3.98 -3.99 10.33
C GLY A 97 2.72 -3.94 9.47
N GLU A 98 2.82 -3.51 8.22
CA GLU A 98 1.69 -3.39 7.30
C GLU A 98 2.19 -3.33 5.85
N LEU A 99 1.43 -3.88 4.92
CA LEU A 99 1.70 -3.79 3.48
C LEU A 99 0.66 -2.90 2.78
N VAL A 100 1.10 -2.05 1.86
CA VAL A 100 0.26 -1.48 0.81
C VAL A 100 0.62 -2.19 -0.49
N VAL A 101 -0.33 -2.91 -1.07
CA VAL A 101 -0.13 -3.64 -2.32
C VAL A 101 -0.87 -2.93 -3.43
N ASN A 102 -0.13 -2.30 -4.32
CA ASN A 102 -0.67 -1.55 -5.45
C ASN A 102 -0.54 -2.34 -6.75
N SER A 103 -1.66 -2.81 -7.30
CA SER A 103 -1.69 -3.43 -8.63
C SER A 103 -1.67 -2.36 -9.71
N MET A 104 -0.54 -2.22 -10.40
CA MET A 104 -0.39 -1.29 -11.50
C MET A 104 -1.24 -1.69 -12.72
N ASP A 105 -1.51 -2.97 -12.89
CA ASP A 105 -2.34 -3.47 -14.00
C ASP A 105 -3.82 -3.10 -13.81
N SER A 106 -4.26 -2.94 -12.56
CA SER A 106 -5.64 -2.57 -12.21
C SER A 106 -5.79 -1.07 -11.95
N ASP A 107 -4.69 -0.35 -11.67
CA ASP A 107 -4.72 1.07 -11.30
C ASP A 107 -5.27 1.93 -12.44
N GLY A 108 -6.24 2.79 -12.11
CA GLY A 108 -6.95 3.65 -13.08
C GLY A 108 -7.98 2.94 -13.96
N VAL A 109 -8.05 1.61 -13.97
CA VAL A 109 -8.96 0.82 -14.84
C VAL A 109 -10.38 0.78 -14.29
N LYS A 110 -10.55 0.90 -12.95
CA LYS A 110 -11.86 0.88 -12.25
C LYS A 110 -12.64 -0.44 -12.40
N ASN A 111 -11.98 -1.56 -12.66
CA ASN A 111 -12.60 -2.88 -12.84
C ASN A 111 -12.50 -3.80 -11.62
N GLY A 112 -12.17 -3.25 -10.46
CA GLY A 112 -11.97 -3.97 -9.22
C GLY A 112 -10.49 -4.15 -8.85
N PHE A 113 -10.27 -4.48 -7.59
CA PHE A 113 -8.95 -4.79 -7.07
C PHE A 113 -8.41 -6.12 -7.61
N ASP A 114 -7.10 -6.26 -7.68
CA ASP A 114 -6.43 -7.48 -8.12
C ASP A 114 -6.48 -8.57 -7.04
N LYS A 115 -7.60 -9.30 -6.97
CA LYS A 115 -7.82 -10.34 -5.95
C LYS A 115 -6.79 -11.46 -6.04
N GLU A 116 -6.36 -11.84 -7.25
CA GLU A 116 -5.36 -12.90 -7.44
C GLU A 116 -4.01 -12.55 -6.79
N LEU A 117 -3.53 -11.33 -7.01
CA LEU A 117 -2.33 -10.81 -6.38
C LEU A 117 -2.46 -10.77 -4.86
N LEU A 118 -3.58 -10.23 -4.36
CA LEU A 118 -3.84 -10.10 -2.92
C LEU A 118 -3.95 -11.46 -2.23
N GLU A 119 -4.62 -12.44 -2.84
CA GLU A 119 -4.69 -13.81 -2.35
C GLU A 119 -3.32 -14.51 -2.34
N ALA A 120 -2.48 -14.23 -3.34
CA ALA A 120 -1.15 -14.79 -3.39
C ALA A 120 -0.27 -14.24 -2.24
N ILE A 121 -0.31 -12.93 -1.99
CA ILE A 121 0.43 -12.28 -0.90
C ILE A 121 -0.12 -12.71 0.46
N SER A 122 -1.44 -12.77 0.65
CA SER A 122 -2.05 -13.12 1.94
C SER A 122 -1.75 -14.54 2.42
N LYS A 123 -1.26 -15.41 1.54
CA LYS A 123 -0.82 -16.78 1.90
C LYS A 123 0.57 -16.81 2.54
N VAL A 124 1.38 -15.79 2.33
CA VAL A 124 2.79 -15.76 2.75
C VAL A 124 3.11 -14.72 3.81
N VAL A 125 2.16 -13.83 4.13
CA VAL A 125 2.29 -12.82 5.19
C VAL A 125 1.14 -12.92 6.19
N THR A 126 1.37 -12.42 7.40
CA THR A 126 0.37 -12.38 8.49
C THR A 126 0.00 -10.96 8.90
N ILE A 127 0.79 -9.98 8.47
CA ILE A 127 0.54 -8.55 8.73
C ILE A 127 -0.59 -8.02 7.85
N PRO A 128 -1.31 -6.96 8.29
CA PRO A 128 -2.38 -6.33 7.54
C PRO A 128 -1.99 -5.94 6.12
N ILE A 129 -2.90 -6.15 5.17
CA ILE A 129 -2.75 -5.76 3.78
C ILE A 129 -3.75 -4.66 3.44
N ILE A 130 -3.25 -3.56 2.89
CA ILE A 130 -4.04 -2.50 2.26
C ILE A 130 -4.02 -2.74 0.75
N ALA A 131 -5.18 -3.05 0.18
CA ALA A 131 -5.33 -3.22 -1.26
C ALA A 131 -5.38 -1.86 -1.96
N SER A 132 -4.63 -1.68 -3.04
CA SER A 132 -4.59 -0.47 -3.86
C SER A 132 -4.61 -0.78 -5.35
N GLY A 133 -5.22 0.09 -6.13
CA GLY A 133 -5.35 -0.04 -7.59
C GLY A 133 -6.60 -0.82 -8.02
N GLY A 134 -7.46 -0.17 -8.83
CA GLY A 134 -8.60 -0.81 -9.48
C GLY A 134 -9.99 -0.49 -8.93
N ALA A 135 -10.11 0.17 -7.78
CA ALA A 135 -11.41 0.54 -7.23
C ALA A 135 -12.18 1.47 -8.17
N GLY A 136 -13.43 1.10 -8.50
CA GLY A 136 -14.31 1.87 -9.37
C GLY A 136 -15.68 2.15 -8.77
N ASN A 137 -16.13 1.36 -7.80
CA ASN A 137 -17.42 1.48 -7.14
C ASN A 137 -17.39 0.82 -5.75
N MET A 138 -18.50 0.89 -5.01
CA MET A 138 -18.61 0.35 -3.65
C MET A 138 -18.53 -1.17 -3.59
N GLU A 139 -19.02 -1.87 -4.62
CA GLU A 139 -19.02 -3.33 -4.69
C GLU A 139 -17.59 -3.89 -4.75
N HIS A 140 -16.68 -3.19 -5.44
CA HIS A 140 -15.26 -3.56 -5.47
C HIS A 140 -14.61 -3.60 -4.08
N PHE A 141 -15.03 -2.70 -3.17
CA PHE A 141 -14.56 -2.74 -1.77
C PHE A 141 -15.15 -3.92 -1.01
N LYS A 142 -16.43 -4.24 -1.22
CA LYS A 142 -17.03 -5.45 -0.63
C LYS A 142 -16.27 -6.69 -1.09
N ASP A 143 -16.03 -6.81 -2.39
CA ASP A 143 -15.37 -7.96 -2.99
C ASP A 143 -13.92 -8.14 -2.51
N VAL A 144 -13.18 -7.06 -2.32
CA VAL A 144 -11.79 -7.15 -1.84
C VAL A 144 -11.71 -7.58 -0.38
N PHE A 145 -12.68 -7.20 0.46
CA PHE A 145 -12.72 -7.64 1.86
C PHE A 145 -13.13 -9.11 2.04
N GLU A 146 -13.54 -9.81 0.98
CA GLU A 146 -13.67 -11.27 0.98
C GLU A 146 -12.31 -11.97 0.93
N VAL A 147 -11.27 -11.29 0.48
CA VAL A 147 -9.89 -11.81 0.48
C VAL A 147 -9.36 -11.79 1.90
N LYS A 148 -9.07 -12.97 2.43
CA LYS A 148 -8.54 -13.12 3.79
C LYS A 148 -7.20 -12.39 3.94
N GLY A 149 -7.08 -11.56 4.98
CA GLY A 149 -5.85 -10.80 5.28
C GLY A 149 -5.81 -9.41 4.61
N VAL A 150 -6.85 -9.05 3.84
CA VAL A 150 -7.03 -7.66 3.40
C VAL A 150 -7.88 -6.92 4.43
N ASP A 151 -7.28 -5.92 5.06
CA ASP A 151 -7.88 -5.15 6.17
C ASP A 151 -8.31 -3.75 5.75
N ALA A 152 -7.81 -3.24 4.62
CA ALA A 152 -8.19 -1.94 4.08
C ALA A 152 -8.15 -1.90 2.55
N GLY A 153 -8.96 -1.00 1.98
CA GLY A 153 -8.95 -0.68 0.56
C GLY A 153 -8.63 0.81 0.36
N LEU A 154 -7.67 1.10 -0.50
CA LEU A 154 -7.23 2.43 -0.87
C LEU A 154 -7.70 2.76 -2.27
N ALA A 155 -8.30 3.94 -2.44
CA ALA A 155 -8.64 4.49 -3.74
C ALA A 155 -8.36 6.00 -3.76
N ALA A 156 -8.10 6.54 -4.93
CA ALA A 156 -7.82 7.95 -5.12
C ALA A 156 -8.92 8.63 -5.95
N SER A 157 -9.01 8.32 -7.24
CA SER A 157 -9.84 9.06 -8.20
C SER A 157 -11.33 9.08 -7.83
N ILE A 158 -11.91 7.95 -7.46
CA ILE A 158 -13.35 7.84 -7.16
C ILE A 158 -13.75 8.67 -5.93
N PHE A 159 -12.86 8.82 -4.96
CA PHE A 159 -13.09 9.69 -3.80
C PHE A 159 -12.80 11.16 -4.15
N HIS A 160 -11.69 11.42 -4.86
CA HIS A 160 -11.30 12.78 -5.24
C HIS A 160 -12.33 13.47 -6.13
N PHE A 161 -12.93 12.73 -7.07
CA PHE A 161 -13.96 13.25 -7.96
C PHE A 161 -15.39 13.12 -7.42
N GLY A 162 -15.57 12.64 -6.19
CA GLY A 162 -16.88 12.50 -5.56
C GLY A 162 -17.78 11.44 -6.23
N GLU A 163 -17.19 10.47 -6.95
CA GLU A 163 -17.95 9.36 -7.54
C GLU A 163 -18.50 8.41 -6.46
N VAL A 164 -17.77 8.31 -5.35
CA VAL A 164 -18.15 7.55 -4.15
C VAL A 164 -17.85 8.38 -2.92
N GLU A 165 -18.85 8.59 -2.07
CA GLU A 165 -18.68 9.25 -0.78
C GLU A 165 -18.25 8.22 0.29
N ILE A 166 -17.19 8.52 1.05
CA ILE A 166 -16.64 7.59 2.06
C ILE A 166 -17.68 7.19 3.12
N PRO A 167 -18.53 8.11 3.66
CA PRO A 167 -19.56 7.72 4.62
C PRO A 167 -20.60 6.75 4.02
N GLU A 168 -20.97 6.95 2.76
CA GLU A 168 -21.92 6.07 2.05
C GLU A 168 -21.30 4.70 1.79
N LEU A 169 -20.03 4.65 1.36
CA LEU A 169 -19.30 3.40 1.22
C LEU A 169 -19.25 2.60 2.53
N LYS A 170 -18.95 3.27 3.63
CA LYS A 170 -18.87 2.60 4.94
C LYS A 170 -20.26 2.08 5.38
N LYS A 171 -21.33 2.83 5.13
CA LYS A 171 -22.69 2.38 5.40
C LYS A 171 -23.03 1.14 4.56
N TYR A 172 -22.77 1.20 3.26
CA TYR A 172 -22.97 0.07 2.35
C TYR A 172 -22.20 -1.18 2.82
N LEU A 173 -20.91 -1.05 3.13
CA LEU A 173 -20.08 -2.17 3.59
C LEU A 173 -20.62 -2.79 4.89
N LYS A 174 -21.10 -1.97 5.83
CA LYS A 174 -21.74 -2.44 7.05
C LYS A 174 -23.02 -3.22 6.77
N GLU A 175 -23.86 -2.74 5.84
CA GLU A 175 -25.08 -3.43 5.40
C GLU A 175 -24.77 -4.78 4.71
N GLN A 176 -23.60 -4.89 4.06
CA GLN A 176 -23.09 -6.12 3.48
C GLN A 176 -22.39 -7.07 4.49
N GLY A 177 -22.38 -6.71 5.77
CA GLY A 177 -21.76 -7.53 6.83
C GLY A 177 -20.26 -7.38 6.99
N VAL A 178 -19.64 -6.41 6.30
CA VAL A 178 -18.22 -6.09 6.47
C VAL A 178 -18.03 -5.25 7.73
N ALA A 179 -17.08 -5.64 8.59
CA ALA A 179 -16.75 -4.90 9.80
C ALA A 179 -16.03 -3.59 9.46
N VAL A 180 -16.71 -2.47 9.58
CA VAL A 180 -16.16 -1.13 9.32
C VAL A 180 -16.45 -0.18 10.48
N ARG A 181 -15.52 0.74 10.74
CA ARG A 181 -15.73 1.84 11.69
C ARG A 181 -16.46 2.98 10.96
N LEU A 182 -17.67 3.31 11.44
CA LEU A 182 -18.48 4.44 10.97
C LEU A 182 -17.95 5.76 11.51
#